data_c7a0a02d51197317946ccfdf71fb143b
#
_entry.id   c7a0a02d51197317946ccfdf71fb143b
#
_cell.length_a   1.000
_cell.length_b   1.000
_cell.length_c   1.000
_cell.angle_alpha   90.00
_cell.angle_beta   90.00
_cell.angle_gamma   90.00
#
_symmetry.space_group_name_H-M   'P 1'
#
loop_
_entity.id
_entity.type
_entity.pdbx_description
1 polymer ?
#
loop_
_entity_poly.entity_id
_entity_poly.type
_entity_poly.pdbx_seq_one_letter_code
_entity_poly.pdbx_strand_id
1 'polypeptide(L)'
;MGTEIYGSIEFRHPGVGTDYYEGEPWVAAMDLWPLYDQSDYAAFGLLFGVRNYAGFQPLAAGRGLPNDLSGAVRAQLESSVARGDMDGATWVTWAQLAGLDPAFLPGRYVGRVSWSQPESGLSHGQLVPARWPDDVLATTGPPPPGWDPAHGPLDWTADNGLRCRYEPMRTDVLLGPGTGWPHVFAVMKALADRFGDDAVRLVVAFD
;
A
#
# COMPACT_ATOMS: atom_id res chain seq x y z
N MET A 1 -9.27 -1.34 -16.89
CA MET A 1 -7.92 -0.79 -16.74
C MET A 1 -7.58 -0.85 -15.26
N GLY A 2 -6.38 -1.30 -14.93
CA GLY A 2 -5.87 -1.27 -13.56
C GLY A 2 -5.39 0.13 -13.20
N THR A 3 -5.31 0.47 -11.93
CA THR A 3 -4.66 1.69 -11.46
C THR A 3 -3.20 1.35 -11.18
N GLU A 4 -2.30 2.09 -11.80
CA GLU A 4 -0.86 1.98 -11.59
C GLU A 4 -0.36 3.11 -10.69
N ILE A 5 0.77 2.89 -10.03
CA ILE A 5 1.41 3.86 -9.13
C ILE A 5 2.72 4.32 -9.74
N TYR A 6 2.93 5.62 -9.75
CA TYR A 6 4.15 6.27 -10.23
C TYR A 6 4.72 7.15 -9.13
N GLY A 7 6.03 7.32 -9.09
CA GLY A 7 6.63 8.20 -8.10
C GLY A 7 8.10 7.96 -7.87
N SER A 8 8.63 8.64 -6.86
CA SER A 8 10.04 8.55 -6.50
C SER A 8 10.24 8.71 -5.00
N ILE A 9 11.30 8.10 -4.50
CA ILE A 9 11.83 8.34 -3.17
C ILE A 9 12.73 9.58 -3.25
N GLU A 10 12.49 10.53 -2.35
CA GLU A 10 13.31 11.71 -2.17
C GLU A 10 13.94 11.74 -0.78
N PHE A 11 15.11 12.36 -0.68
CA PHE A 11 15.71 12.69 0.61
C PHE A 11 16.02 14.19 0.70
N ARG A 12 15.99 14.73 1.90
CA ARG A 12 16.37 16.12 2.17
C ARG A 12 17.87 16.25 2.21
N HIS A 13 18.41 17.17 1.39
CA HIS A 13 19.85 17.36 1.31
C HIS A 13 20.40 17.92 2.66
N PRO A 14 21.46 17.31 3.23
CA PRO A 14 21.96 17.70 4.55
C PRO A 14 22.54 19.11 4.63
N GLY A 15 22.88 19.71 3.49
CA GLY A 15 23.37 21.09 3.40
C GLY A 15 22.26 22.15 3.42
N VAL A 16 20.99 21.78 3.40
CA VAL A 16 19.88 22.76 3.43
C VAL A 16 19.94 23.62 4.68
N GLY A 17 19.93 24.94 4.47
CA GLY A 17 20.04 25.94 5.55
C GLY A 17 21.47 26.27 5.95
N THR A 18 22.47 25.78 5.23
CA THR A 18 23.87 26.18 5.37
C THR A 18 24.28 27.20 4.30
N ASP A 19 25.23 28.07 4.60
CA ASP A 19 25.67 29.16 3.70
C ASP A 19 26.35 28.67 2.42
N TYR A 20 26.73 27.39 2.35
CA TYR A 20 27.45 26.82 1.19
C TYR A 20 26.57 25.98 0.27
N TYR A 21 25.27 25.80 0.60
CA TYR A 21 24.35 25.00 -0.20
C TYR A 21 23.24 25.87 -0.81
N GLU A 22 23.26 26.00 -2.12
CA GLU A 22 22.27 26.76 -2.91
C GLU A 22 21.36 25.85 -3.75
N GLY A 23 21.41 24.52 -3.52
CA GLY A 23 20.62 23.53 -4.26
C GLY A 23 19.18 23.38 -3.74
N GLU A 24 18.44 22.49 -4.39
CA GLU A 24 17.08 22.15 -4.00
C GLU A 24 17.05 21.47 -2.61
N PRO A 25 16.02 21.72 -1.79
CA PRO A 25 15.96 21.12 -0.46
C PRO A 25 15.77 19.61 -0.51
N TRP A 26 15.08 19.09 -1.54
CA TRP A 26 14.87 17.68 -1.76
C TRP A 26 15.55 17.20 -3.03
N VAL A 27 16.05 15.99 -2.99
CA VAL A 27 16.79 15.33 -4.07
C VAL A 27 16.15 13.99 -4.35
N ALA A 28 15.84 13.70 -5.61
CA ALA A 28 15.37 12.39 -6.03
C ALA A 28 16.47 11.34 -5.82
N ALA A 29 16.16 10.30 -5.06
CA ALA A 29 17.08 9.20 -4.79
C ALA A 29 16.87 8.02 -5.74
N MET A 30 15.63 7.65 -5.97
CA MET A 30 15.27 6.49 -6.79
C MET A 30 13.81 6.57 -7.23
N ASP A 31 13.54 6.16 -8.47
CA ASP A 31 12.19 5.97 -8.95
C ASP A 31 11.55 4.74 -8.29
N LEU A 32 10.24 4.79 -8.13
CA LEU A 32 9.48 3.71 -7.51
C LEU A 32 9.49 2.43 -8.36
N TRP A 33 9.40 2.57 -9.68
CA TRP A 33 9.26 1.45 -10.61
C TRP A 33 10.27 0.30 -10.43
N PRO A 34 11.58 0.51 -10.19
CA PRO A 34 12.50 -0.63 -10.01
C PRO A 34 12.24 -1.43 -8.72
N LEU A 35 11.50 -0.85 -7.77
CA LEU A 35 11.22 -1.44 -6.46
C LEU A 35 9.81 -2.02 -6.38
N TYR A 36 8.88 -1.41 -7.12
CA TYR A 36 7.46 -1.73 -7.04
C TYR A 36 6.76 -1.46 -8.38
N ASP A 37 6.07 -2.47 -8.90
CA ASP A 37 5.37 -2.46 -10.20
C ASP A 37 3.99 -3.15 -10.16
N GLN A 38 3.39 -3.23 -8.96
CA GLN A 38 2.14 -3.96 -8.76
C GLN A 38 0.93 -3.02 -8.62
N SER A 39 -0.25 -3.50 -9.01
CA SER A 39 -1.53 -2.83 -8.80
C SER A 39 -2.22 -3.40 -7.55
N ASP A 40 -1.73 -3.07 -6.37
CA ASP A 40 -2.29 -3.54 -5.09
C ASP A 40 -3.22 -2.50 -4.47
N TYR A 41 -4.52 -2.62 -4.77
CA TYR A 41 -5.53 -1.68 -4.28
C TYR A 41 -5.69 -1.69 -2.76
N ALA A 42 -5.36 -2.78 -2.08
CA ALA A 42 -5.43 -2.81 -0.62
C ALA A 42 -4.31 -1.97 0.00
N ALA A 43 -3.08 -2.11 -0.51
CA ALA A 43 -1.97 -1.26 -0.10
C ALA A 43 -2.18 0.21 -0.49
N PHE A 44 -2.71 0.48 -1.71
CA PHE A 44 -3.02 1.85 -2.14
C PHE A 44 -4.11 2.49 -1.27
N GLY A 45 -5.14 1.72 -0.91
CA GLY A 45 -6.19 2.16 0.01
C GLY A 45 -5.66 2.47 1.40
N LEU A 46 -4.82 1.59 1.95
CA LEU A 46 -4.21 1.74 3.26
C LEU A 46 -3.24 2.93 3.33
N LEU A 47 -2.34 3.05 2.36
CA LEU A 47 -1.31 4.08 2.38
C LEU A 47 -1.83 5.44 1.91
N PHE A 48 -2.59 5.45 0.82
CA PHE A 48 -2.87 6.67 0.06
C PHE A 48 -4.36 6.99 -0.13
N GLY A 49 -5.26 6.09 0.26
CA GLY A 49 -6.70 6.28 0.08
C GLY A 49 -7.20 6.05 -1.35
N VAL A 50 -6.33 5.61 -2.26
CA VAL A 50 -6.66 5.33 -3.66
C VAL A 50 -7.26 3.93 -3.79
N ARG A 51 -8.38 3.81 -4.54
CA ARG A 51 -9.12 2.53 -4.68
C ARG A 51 -9.45 1.87 -3.33
N ASN A 52 -9.75 2.66 -2.33
CA ASN A 52 -9.94 2.23 -0.95
C ASN A 52 -11.29 1.52 -0.72
N TYR A 53 -11.47 0.38 -1.37
CA TYR A 53 -12.70 -0.43 -1.25
C TYR A 53 -12.87 -1.07 0.13
N ALA A 54 -11.77 -1.24 0.85
CA ALA A 54 -11.78 -1.79 2.21
C ALA A 54 -12.20 -0.77 3.29
N GLY A 55 -12.30 0.51 2.93
CA GLY A 55 -12.66 1.58 3.85
C GLY A 55 -11.61 1.80 4.93
N PHE A 56 -10.32 1.67 4.59
CA PHE A 56 -9.22 1.99 5.49
C PHE A 56 -9.22 3.47 5.86
N GLN A 57 -8.68 3.80 7.03
CA GLN A 57 -8.25 5.15 7.33
C GLN A 57 -6.83 5.31 6.76
N PRO A 58 -6.66 6.04 5.65
CA PRO A 58 -5.38 6.05 4.95
C PRO A 58 -4.33 6.88 5.69
N LEU A 59 -3.07 6.45 5.57
CA LEU A 59 -1.94 7.12 6.20
C LEU A 59 -1.68 8.52 5.61
N ALA A 60 -1.81 8.66 4.31
CA ALA A 60 -1.37 9.84 3.57
C ALA A 60 -2.25 10.19 2.37
N ALA A 61 -3.58 10.29 2.57
CA ALA A 61 -4.51 10.60 1.47
C ALA A 61 -4.55 12.09 1.12
N GLY A 62 -4.64 12.39 -0.19
CA GLY A 62 -5.09 13.68 -0.69
C GLY A 62 -4.20 14.89 -0.35
N ARG A 63 -2.91 14.69 -0.12
CA ARG A 63 -1.99 15.79 0.24
C ARG A 63 -1.57 16.65 -0.96
N GLY A 64 -1.79 16.15 -2.18
CA GLY A 64 -1.23 16.75 -3.40
C GLY A 64 0.29 16.55 -3.51
N LEU A 65 0.88 17.13 -4.56
CA LEU A 65 2.33 17.18 -4.69
C LEU A 65 2.93 18.19 -3.69
N PRO A 66 4.08 17.87 -3.06
CA PRO A 66 4.75 18.83 -2.18
C PRO A 66 5.18 20.10 -2.93
N ASN A 67 5.05 21.27 -2.31
CA ASN A 67 5.48 22.54 -2.91
C ASN A 67 7.01 22.61 -3.13
N ASP A 68 7.75 21.91 -2.30
CA ASP A 68 9.22 21.81 -2.31
C ASP A 68 9.75 20.55 -2.99
N LEU A 69 9.00 20.05 -3.97
CA LEU A 69 9.33 18.87 -4.78
C LEU A 69 10.66 19.11 -5.52
N SER A 70 11.53 18.07 -5.58
CA SER A 70 12.75 18.16 -6.40
C SER A 70 12.42 18.36 -7.88
N GLY A 71 13.30 19.02 -8.61
CA GLY A 71 13.10 19.26 -10.05
C GLY A 71 12.94 17.98 -10.85
N ALA A 72 13.62 16.92 -10.47
CA ALA A 72 13.51 15.61 -11.14
C ALA A 72 12.10 15.00 -10.97
N VAL A 73 11.57 14.93 -9.74
CA VAL A 73 10.23 14.38 -9.49
C VAL A 73 9.14 15.30 -10.03
N ARG A 74 9.37 16.62 -10.00
CA ARG A 74 8.49 17.61 -10.63
C ARG A 74 8.37 17.37 -12.14
N ALA A 75 9.48 17.18 -12.84
CA ALA A 75 9.49 16.87 -14.25
C ALA A 75 8.75 15.56 -14.60
N GLN A 76 8.78 14.59 -13.69
CA GLN A 76 8.12 13.29 -13.86
C GLN A 76 6.60 13.39 -13.66
N LEU A 77 6.12 14.08 -12.65
CA LEU A 77 4.73 13.99 -12.19
C LEU A 77 3.88 15.23 -12.47
N GLU A 78 4.43 16.45 -12.35
CA GLU A 78 3.62 17.68 -12.29
C GLU A 78 2.75 17.89 -13.53
N SER A 79 3.29 17.66 -14.73
CA SER A 79 2.55 17.87 -15.97
C SER A 79 1.41 16.86 -16.14
N SER A 80 1.60 15.61 -15.73
CA SER A 80 0.58 14.56 -15.85
C SER A 80 -0.56 14.75 -14.83
N VAL A 81 -0.20 15.15 -13.60
CA VAL A 81 -1.19 15.52 -12.58
C VAL A 81 -1.98 16.76 -13.00
N ALA A 82 -1.31 17.79 -13.53
CA ALA A 82 -1.98 19.02 -13.97
C ALA A 82 -2.94 18.82 -15.16
N ARG A 83 -2.63 17.86 -16.05
CA ARG A 83 -3.54 17.50 -17.17
C ARG A 83 -4.67 16.56 -16.76
N GLY A 84 -4.63 15.98 -15.57
CA GLY A 84 -5.58 14.96 -15.11
C GLY A 84 -5.30 13.56 -15.71
N ASP A 85 -4.13 13.33 -16.26
CA ASP A 85 -3.68 11.99 -16.69
C ASP A 85 -3.35 11.10 -15.49
N MET A 86 -3.02 11.73 -14.35
CA MET A 86 -2.80 11.10 -13.05
C MET A 86 -3.61 11.81 -11.98
N ASP A 87 -4.09 11.06 -11.00
CA ASP A 87 -4.82 11.56 -9.83
C ASP A 87 -4.19 11.08 -8.52
N GLY A 88 -4.86 11.34 -7.40
CA GLY A 88 -4.46 10.83 -6.09
C GLY A 88 -3.05 11.23 -5.65
N ALA A 89 -2.47 12.28 -6.24
CA ALA A 89 -1.12 12.74 -5.89
C ALA A 89 -0.99 12.97 -4.38
N THR A 90 0.06 12.40 -3.80
CA THR A 90 0.32 12.48 -2.35
C THR A 90 1.76 12.10 -2.01
N TRP A 91 2.10 12.19 -0.74
CA TRP A 91 3.42 11.81 -0.24
C TRP A 91 3.37 11.31 1.20
N VAL A 92 4.33 10.50 1.58
CA VAL A 92 4.48 9.94 2.92
C VAL A 92 5.94 9.94 3.33
N THR A 93 6.23 10.30 4.59
CA THR A 93 7.60 10.25 5.13
C THR A 93 7.93 8.85 5.63
N TRP A 94 9.23 8.54 5.74
CA TRP A 94 9.67 7.31 6.39
C TRP A 94 9.22 7.25 7.84
N ALA A 95 9.29 8.36 8.59
CA ALA A 95 8.79 8.42 9.96
C ALA A 95 7.35 7.93 10.12
N GLN A 96 6.48 8.29 9.17
CA GLN A 96 5.09 7.85 9.17
C GLN A 96 4.94 6.36 8.83
N LEU A 97 5.69 5.86 7.86
CA LEU A 97 5.68 4.44 7.49
C LEU A 97 6.26 3.55 8.60
N ALA A 98 7.36 3.97 9.20
CA ALA A 98 8.00 3.26 10.31
C ALA A 98 7.13 3.22 11.58
N GLY A 99 6.21 4.17 11.73
CA GLY A 99 5.24 4.23 12.82
C GLY A 99 4.01 3.35 12.64
N LEU A 100 3.85 2.65 11.51
CA LEU A 100 2.72 1.74 11.30
C LEU A 100 2.82 0.52 12.21
N ASP A 101 1.73 0.23 12.93
CA ASP A 101 1.63 -1.01 13.69
C ASP A 101 1.41 -2.21 12.74
N PRO A 102 2.33 -3.18 12.71
CA PRO A 102 2.20 -4.36 11.84
C PRO A 102 0.93 -5.18 12.07
N ALA A 103 0.45 -5.24 13.31
CA ALA A 103 -0.74 -6.01 13.68
C ALA A 103 -2.05 -5.23 13.48
N PHE A 104 -1.98 -3.96 13.14
CA PHE A 104 -3.16 -3.11 13.02
C PHE A 104 -4.09 -3.57 11.89
N LEU A 105 -5.40 -3.58 12.17
CA LEU A 105 -6.48 -3.81 11.22
C LEU A 105 -7.04 -2.45 10.80
N PRO A 106 -6.64 -1.93 9.64
CA PRO A 106 -6.82 -0.50 9.33
C PRO A 106 -8.23 -0.11 8.87
N GLY A 107 -9.19 -1.02 8.79
CA GLY A 107 -10.48 -0.74 8.20
C GLY A 107 -11.66 -1.48 8.81
N ARG A 108 -12.83 -1.29 8.18
CA ARG A 108 -14.09 -1.98 8.53
C ARG A 108 -14.01 -3.48 8.31
N TYR A 109 -13.29 -3.89 7.29
CA TYR A 109 -13.11 -5.29 6.93
C TYR A 109 -11.82 -5.82 7.54
N VAL A 110 -11.90 -7.01 8.12
CA VAL A 110 -10.77 -7.64 8.81
C VAL A 110 -10.03 -8.65 7.93
N GLY A 111 -10.64 -9.02 6.80
CA GLY A 111 -10.03 -9.96 5.88
C GLY A 111 -10.77 -10.02 4.54
N ARG A 112 -10.22 -10.83 3.65
CA ARG A 112 -10.80 -11.20 2.36
C ARG A 112 -10.99 -12.71 2.34
N VAL A 113 -12.19 -13.17 2.02
CA VAL A 113 -12.45 -14.57 1.69
C VAL A 113 -12.50 -14.70 0.17
N SER A 114 -11.72 -15.61 -0.38
CA SER A 114 -11.79 -15.98 -1.78
C SER A 114 -12.13 -17.45 -1.93
N TRP A 115 -12.82 -17.80 -3.01
CA TRP A 115 -13.19 -19.17 -3.32
C TRP A 115 -13.13 -19.43 -4.82
N SER A 116 -12.79 -20.64 -5.19
CA SER A 116 -12.69 -21.06 -6.59
C SER A 116 -13.21 -22.50 -6.77
N GLN A 117 -13.77 -22.75 -7.95
CA GLN A 117 -14.08 -24.11 -8.37
C GLN A 117 -12.81 -24.73 -8.99
N PRO A 118 -12.38 -25.91 -8.54
CA PRO A 118 -11.17 -26.55 -9.05
C PRO A 118 -11.16 -26.78 -10.57
N GLU A 119 -12.37 -27.01 -11.15
CA GLU A 119 -12.51 -27.37 -12.57
C GLU A 119 -12.59 -26.15 -13.50
N SER A 120 -13.16 -25.04 -13.07
CA SER A 120 -13.38 -23.86 -13.94
C SER A 120 -12.28 -22.83 -13.85
N GLY A 121 -11.45 -22.85 -12.80
CA GLY A 121 -10.45 -21.82 -12.51
C GLY A 121 -11.03 -20.45 -12.17
N LEU A 122 -12.36 -20.29 -12.17
CA LEU A 122 -13.00 -19.04 -11.78
C LEU A 122 -12.84 -18.83 -10.28
N SER A 123 -12.28 -17.68 -9.93
CA SER A 123 -12.10 -17.23 -8.54
C SER A 123 -12.99 -16.04 -8.24
N HIS A 124 -13.64 -16.09 -7.09
CA HIS A 124 -14.42 -15.01 -6.51
C HIS A 124 -13.78 -14.57 -5.20
N GLY A 125 -14.02 -13.34 -4.78
CA GLY A 125 -13.52 -12.86 -3.51
C GLY A 125 -14.39 -11.75 -2.94
N GLN A 126 -14.55 -11.75 -1.61
CA GLN A 126 -15.34 -10.79 -0.88
C GLN A 126 -14.59 -10.31 0.37
N LEU A 127 -14.66 -9.01 0.64
CA LEU A 127 -14.18 -8.44 1.90
C LEU A 127 -15.14 -8.79 3.02
N VAL A 128 -14.62 -9.24 4.14
CA VAL A 128 -15.42 -9.69 5.28
C VAL A 128 -15.09 -8.90 6.55
N PRO A 129 -16.14 -8.45 7.28
CA PRO A 129 -15.99 -7.95 8.65
C PRO A 129 -15.67 -9.10 9.62
N ALA A 130 -15.45 -8.79 10.90
CA ALA A 130 -15.16 -9.80 11.94
C ALA A 130 -16.24 -10.90 12.03
N ARG A 131 -17.52 -10.52 11.87
CA ARG A 131 -18.62 -11.48 11.67
C ARG A 131 -18.89 -11.57 10.17
N TRP A 132 -18.60 -12.73 9.59
CA TRP A 132 -18.81 -12.96 8.17
C TRP A 132 -20.29 -12.86 7.77
N PRO A 133 -20.58 -12.29 6.60
CA PRO A 133 -21.93 -12.23 6.05
C PRO A 133 -22.51 -13.62 5.78
N ASP A 134 -23.85 -13.76 5.91
CA ASP A 134 -24.53 -15.03 5.76
C ASP A 134 -24.40 -15.62 4.33
N ASP A 135 -24.29 -14.78 3.31
CA ASP A 135 -24.06 -15.19 1.91
C ASP A 135 -22.66 -15.81 1.70
N VAL A 136 -21.65 -15.26 2.37
CA VAL A 136 -20.29 -15.85 2.37
C VAL A 136 -20.33 -17.21 3.07
N LEU A 137 -20.94 -17.28 4.27
CA LEU A 137 -21.07 -18.53 5.03
C LEU A 137 -21.87 -19.60 4.27
N ALA A 138 -22.92 -19.20 3.55
CA ALA A 138 -23.70 -20.12 2.72
C ALA A 138 -22.88 -20.69 1.54
N THR A 139 -21.93 -19.90 1.03
CA THR A 139 -21.10 -20.30 -0.12
C THR A 139 -19.87 -21.12 0.29
N THR A 140 -19.15 -20.67 1.32
CA THR A 140 -17.83 -21.22 1.69
C THR A 140 -17.88 -22.13 2.91
N GLY A 141 -19.03 -22.24 3.59
CA GLY A 141 -19.12 -22.80 4.93
C GLY A 141 -18.45 -21.89 5.98
N PRO A 142 -18.57 -22.24 7.26
CA PRO A 142 -17.82 -21.56 8.32
C PRO A 142 -16.33 -21.89 8.22
N PRO A 143 -15.45 -21.02 8.74
CA PRO A 143 -14.03 -21.34 8.85
C PRO A 143 -13.85 -22.59 9.75
N PRO A 144 -12.77 -23.38 9.55
CA PRO A 144 -12.49 -24.55 10.36
C PRO A 144 -12.50 -24.25 11.86
N PRO A 145 -13.01 -25.19 12.71
CA PRO A 145 -13.06 -24.99 14.14
C PRO A 145 -11.68 -24.72 14.75
N GLY A 146 -11.60 -23.77 15.68
CA GLY A 146 -10.37 -23.41 16.37
C GLY A 146 -9.45 -22.48 15.58
N TRP A 147 -9.84 -22.05 14.38
CA TRP A 147 -9.10 -21.03 13.66
C TRP A 147 -9.39 -19.63 14.20
N ASP A 148 -8.34 -18.82 14.29
CA ASP A 148 -8.39 -17.42 14.68
C ASP A 148 -7.80 -16.56 13.54
N PRO A 149 -8.49 -15.52 13.04
CA PRO A 149 -7.99 -14.59 12.05
C PRO A 149 -6.63 -13.98 12.38
N ALA A 150 -6.29 -13.87 13.67
CA ALA A 150 -4.98 -13.38 14.11
C ALA A 150 -3.80 -14.29 13.72
N HIS A 151 -4.06 -15.58 13.45
CA HIS A 151 -3.02 -16.53 13.08
C HIS A 151 -2.55 -16.46 11.62
N GLY A 152 -3.18 -15.60 10.81
CA GLY A 152 -2.77 -15.39 9.43
C GLY A 152 -3.69 -16.04 8.38
N PRO A 153 -3.21 -16.22 7.14
CA PRO A 153 -3.99 -16.82 6.06
C PRO A 153 -4.41 -18.26 6.37
N LEU A 154 -5.58 -18.65 5.88
CA LEU A 154 -6.11 -19.99 6.02
C LEU A 154 -6.66 -20.50 4.70
N ASP A 155 -6.27 -21.71 4.32
CA ASP A 155 -6.84 -22.44 3.19
C ASP A 155 -7.70 -23.59 3.69
N TRP A 156 -8.90 -23.80 3.09
CA TRP A 156 -9.78 -24.95 3.38
C TRP A 156 -10.58 -25.34 2.15
N THR A 157 -11.17 -26.52 2.20
CA THR A 157 -12.15 -26.95 1.22
C THR A 157 -13.53 -26.99 1.87
N ALA A 158 -14.49 -26.27 1.29
CA ALA A 158 -15.87 -26.28 1.74
C ALA A 158 -16.57 -27.63 1.40
N ASP A 159 -17.67 -27.93 2.07
CA ASP A 159 -18.44 -29.17 1.86
C ASP A 159 -18.94 -29.35 0.42
N ASN A 160 -19.12 -28.25 -0.30
CA ASN A 160 -19.51 -28.23 -1.72
C ASN A 160 -18.31 -28.36 -2.70
N GLY A 161 -17.10 -28.65 -2.19
CA GLY A 161 -15.89 -28.85 -2.98
C GLY A 161 -15.15 -27.58 -3.42
N LEU A 162 -15.61 -26.37 -3.04
CA LEU A 162 -14.92 -25.14 -3.33
C LEU A 162 -13.59 -25.07 -2.55
N ARG A 163 -12.53 -24.64 -3.22
CA ARG A 163 -11.28 -24.24 -2.55
C ARG A 163 -11.44 -22.82 -2.05
N CYS A 164 -11.29 -22.64 -0.75
CA CYS A 164 -11.48 -21.38 -0.06
C CYS A 164 -10.18 -20.92 0.57
N ARG A 165 -9.98 -19.61 0.60
CA ARG A 165 -8.84 -18.96 1.25
C ARG A 165 -9.30 -17.71 1.98
N TYR A 166 -8.86 -17.55 3.20
CA TYR A 166 -8.96 -16.30 3.96
C TYR A 166 -7.59 -15.64 4.02
N GLU A 167 -7.56 -14.34 3.80
CA GLU A 167 -6.38 -13.49 3.95
C GLU A 167 -6.73 -12.33 4.90
N PRO A 168 -6.03 -12.19 6.04
CA PRO A 168 -6.27 -11.07 6.94
C PRO A 168 -5.80 -9.75 6.30
N MET A 169 -6.54 -8.66 6.60
CA MET A 169 -6.20 -7.33 6.10
C MET A 169 -5.38 -6.54 7.13
N ARG A 170 -4.38 -7.17 7.71
CA ARG A 170 -3.44 -6.53 8.64
C ARG A 170 -2.32 -5.83 7.85
N THR A 171 -1.75 -4.80 8.45
CA THR A 171 -0.66 -4.00 7.85
C THR A 171 0.53 -4.87 7.43
N ASP A 172 0.96 -5.84 8.26
CA ASP A 172 2.07 -6.74 7.97
C ASP A 172 1.80 -7.71 6.80
N VAL A 173 0.53 -8.02 6.53
CA VAL A 173 0.13 -8.84 5.39
C VAL A 173 0.05 -7.98 4.13
N LEU A 174 -0.56 -6.80 4.23
CA LEU A 174 -0.77 -5.89 3.09
C LEU A 174 0.52 -5.25 2.57
N LEU A 175 1.50 -5.02 3.45
CA LEU A 175 2.76 -4.34 3.11
C LEU A 175 3.98 -5.23 3.36
N GLY A 176 3.77 -6.49 3.68
CA GLY A 176 4.81 -7.43 4.09
C GLY A 176 5.47 -8.21 2.95
N PRO A 177 6.15 -9.31 3.29
CA PRO A 177 6.87 -10.12 2.32
C PRO A 177 5.99 -10.59 1.15
N GLY A 178 6.51 -10.49 -0.07
CA GLY A 178 5.81 -10.88 -1.30
C GLY A 178 4.96 -9.79 -1.94
N THR A 179 4.76 -8.63 -1.31
CA THR A 179 3.96 -7.52 -1.85
C THR A 179 4.78 -6.50 -2.65
N GLY A 180 6.10 -6.59 -2.66
CA GLY A 180 6.99 -5.58 -3.26
C GLY A 180 7.31 -4.41 -2.32
N TRP A 181 6.41 -4.01 -1.43
CA TRP A 181 6.62 -2.90 -0.49
C TRP A 181 7.88 -3.01 0.38
N PRO A 182 8.31 -4.21 0.84
CA PRO A 182 9.56 -4.34 1.59
C PRO A 182 10.79 -3.79 0.86
N HIS A 183 10.82 -3.81 -0.48
CA HIS A 183 11.93 -3.23 -1.25
C HIS A 183 11.92 -1.70 -1.17
N VAL A 184 10.75 -1.08 -1.26
CA VAL A 184 10.57 0.37 -1.09
C VAL A 184 11.00 0.79 0.31
N PHE A 185 10.52 0.07 1.32
CA PHE A 185 10.81 0.35 2.73
C PHE A 185 12.30 0.15 3.06
N ALA A 186 12.97 -0.84 2.48
CA ALA A 186 14.40 -1.05 2.68
C ALA A 186 15.23 0.12 2.15
N VAL A 187 14.89 0.67 0.98
CA VAL A 187 15.58 1.84 0.42
C VAL A 187 15.29 3.08 1.26
N MET A 188 14.02 3.34 1.61
CA MET A 188 13.66 4.48 2.45
C MET A 188 14.35 4.42 3.82
N LYS A 189 14.37 3.24 4.45
CA LYS A 189 15.07 3.02 5.72
C LYS A 189 16.57 3.31 5.61
N ALA A 190 17.23 2.78 4.59
CA ALA A 190 18.68 2.99 4.40
C ALA A 190 19.02 4.48 4.24
N LEU A 191 18.17 5.24 3.56
CA LEU A 191 18.31 6.70 3.46
C LEU A 191 18.02 7.38 4.81
N ALA A 192 16.97 6.94 5.51
CA ALA A 192 16.58 7.50 6.81
C ALA A 192 17.64 7.26 7.89
N ASP A 193 18.28 6.09 7.90
CA ASP A 193 19.41 5.77 8.80
C ASP A 193 20.58 6.75 8.62
N ARG A 194 20.72 7.35 7.42
CA ARG A 194 21.76 8.34 7.12
C ARG A 194 21.32 9.78 7.31
N PHE A 195 20.09 10.13 6.93
CA PHE A 195 19.64 11.51 6.82
C PHE A 195 18.59 11.90 7.88
N GLY A 196 18.01 10.91 8.58
CA GLY A 196 16.92 11.07 9.54
C GLY A 196 15.56 10.69 8.97
N ASP A 197 14.65 10.23 9.82
CA ASP A 197 13.36 9.64 9.46
C ASP A 197 12.43 10.65 8.74
N ASP A 198 12.44 11.92 9.16
CA ASP A 198 11.66 12.99 8.52
C ASP A 198 12.31 13.56 7.26
N ALA A 199 13.57 13.19 7.00
CA ALA A 199 14.32 13.63 5.85
C ALA A 199 14.20 12.69 4.63
N VAL A 200 13.32 11.69 4.68
CA VAL A 200 13.05 10.77 3.57
C VAL A 200 11.56 10.68 3.33
N ARG A 201 11.14 10.83 2.09
CA ARG A 201 9.74 10.71 1.68
C ARG A 201 9.59 9.94 0.37
N LEU A 202 8.45 9.29 0.22
CA LEU A 202 7.94 8.74 -1.04
C LEU A 202 6.87 9.69 -1.57
N VAL A 203 7.02 10.16 -2.80
CA VAL A 203 6.04 10.99 -3.52
C VAL A 203 5.44 10.16 -4.64
N VAL A 204 4.11 10.12 -4.73
CA VAL A 204 3.38 9.26 -5.67
C VAL A 204 2.21 9.97 -6.34
N ALA A 205 1.81 9.46 -7.51
CA ALA A 205 0.56 9.73 -8.19
C ALA A 205 0.05 8.47 -8.89
N PHE A 206 -1.21 8.42 -9.27
CA PHE A 206 -1.89 7.23 -9.81
C PHE A 206 -2.60 7.57 -11.12
N ASP A 207 -2.70 6.61 -12.06
CA ASP A 207 -3.50 6.71 -13.28
C ASP A 207 -4.88 6.04 -13.18
#